data_d0432acd3c63b24bf367a52f2a8e21db
#
_entry.id   d0432acd3c63b24bf367a52f2a8e21db
#
_cell.length_a   1.000
_cell.length_b   1.000
_cell.length_c   1.000
_cell.angle_alpha   90.00
_cell.angle_beta   90.00
_cell.angle_gamma   90.00
#
_symmetry.space_group_name_H-M   'P 1'
#
loop_
_entity.id
_entity.type
_entity.pdbx_description
1 polymer ?
#
loop_
_entity_poly.entity_id
_entity_poly.type
_entity_poly.pdbx_seq_one_letter_code
_entity_poly.pdbx_strand_id
1 'polypeptide(L)'
;MKKTFFLSLSGLLLASVAPAQHWSLTWKKLQTVSPGLEQIGQVATASSRELANPRWSVGCECLDREYADFSAYKPYVGELGVGAARIQSGWARCEQEKGKYEFGWLDEAVDGLREQGIRPWMCLAYGNPVYGAQKSLGSRIFTDEKTLQAWERYVTAVARRYKGRVSEWEVWNEPNLRGADQSAAYAELLIRTAEAVRKVDSGAVIIGFGR
;
A
#
# COMPACT_ATOMS: atom_id res chain seq x y z
N MET A 1 -4.46 64.47 -32.91
CA MET A 1 -5.02 63.14 -32.62
C MET A 1 -3.88 62.15 -32.38
N LYS A 2 -3.59 61.82 -31.09
CA LYS A 2 -2.54 60.87 -30.71
C LYS A 2 -3.20 59.52 -30.42
N LYS A 3 -2.87 58.50 -31.21
CA LYS A 3 -3.31 57.11 -30.96
C LYS A 3 -2.34 56.44 -29.99
N THR A 4 -2.83 56.10 -28.81
CA THR A 4 -2.08 55.36 -27.80
C THR A 4 -2.27 53.85 -28.07
N PHE A 5 -1.18 53.13 -28.35
CA PHE A 5 -1.19 51.69 -28.48
C PHE A 5 -0.98 51.08 -27.07
N PHE A 6 -1.96 50.29 -26.63
CA PHE A 6 -1.81 49.42 -25.46
C PHE A 6 -1.21 48.08 -25.92
N LEU A 7 0.02 47.79 -25.51
CA LEU A 7 0.60 46.45 -25.59
C LEU A 7 0.17 45.70 -24.33
N SER A 8 -0.68 44.67 -24.49
CA SER A 8 -0.95 43.72 -23.42
C SER A 8 0.17 42.66 -23.41
N LEU A 9 0.98 42.68 -22.38
CA LEU A 9 2.00 41.67 -22.11
C LEU A 9 1.31 40.48 -21.39
N SER A 10 0.91 39.49 -22.17
CA SER A 10 0.44 38.23 -21.61
C SER A 10 1.65 37.41 -21.16
N GLY A 11 1.99 37.53 -19.87
CA GLY A 11 3.02 36.72 -19.25
C GLY A 11 2.57 35.26 -19.17
N LEU A 12 3.14 34.40 -20.00
CA LEU A 12 3.09 32.95 -19.81
C LEU A 12 3.92 32.61 -18.56
N LEU A 13 3.24 32.30 -17.46
CA LEU A 13 3.87 31.61 -16.33
C LEU A 13 4.13 30.16 -16.77
N LEU A 14 5.33 29.89 -17.25
CA LEU A 14 5.86 28.55 -17.33
C LEU A 14 6.16 28.09 -15.90
N ALA A 15 5.21 27.38 -15.29
CA ALA A 15 5.50 26.61 -14.10
C ALA A 15 6.55 25.56 -14.48
N SER A 16 7.81 25.79 -14.11
CA SER A 16 8.85 24.78 -14.18
C SER A 16 8.48 23.67 -13.20
N VAL A 17 7.93 22.59 -13.70
CA VAL A 17 7.84 21.34 -12.96
C VAL A 17 9.29 20.91 -12.75
N ALA A 18 9.80 21.09 -11.52
CA ALA A 18 11.08 20.52 -11.15
C ALA A 18 11.03 19.02 -11.43
N PRO A 19 12.00 18.47 -12.18
CA PRO A 19 12.04 17.03 -12.38
C PRO A 19 12.13 16.39 -11.01
N ALA A 20 11.25 15.40 -10.74
CA ALA A 20 11.34 14.57 -9.56
C ALA A 20 12.81 14.13 -9.44
N GLN A 21 13.45 14.49 -8.31
CA GLN A 21 14.81 14.05 -8.06
C GLN A 21 14.77 12.53 -7.97
N HIS A 22 15.10 11.89 -9.06
CA HIS A 22 15.37 10.47 -9.10
C HIS A 22 16.52 10.21 -8.11
N TRP A 23 16.21 9.60 -6.99
CA TRP A 23 17.18 9.00 -6.11
C TRP A 23 17.76 7.77 -6.83
N SER A 24 18.47 8.00 -7.91
CA SER A 24 19.38 6.99 -8.41
C SER A 24 20.55 6.95 -7.43
N LEU A 25 20.40 6.15 -6.38
CA LEU A 25 21.54 5.56 -5.73
C LEU A 25 22.25 4.75 -6.81
N THR A 26 23.14 5.42 -7.54
CA THR A 26 23.96 4.73 -8.51
C THR A 26 24.74 3.68 -7.72
N TRP A 27 24.62 2.41 -8.09
CA TRP A 27 25.38 1.29 -7.53
C TRP A 27 26.87 1.61 -7.31
N LYS A 28 27.44 2.52 -8.08
CA LYS A 28 28.77 3.10 -7.88
C LYS A 28 28.98 3.71 -6.49
N LYS A 29 27.98 4.32 -5.88
CA LYS A 29 28.12 4.96 -4.55
C LYS A 29 28.08 3.93 -3.42
N LEU A 30 27.39 2.80 -3.61
CA LEU A 30 27.37 1.67 -2.67
C LEU A 30 28.66 0.85 -2.74
N GLN A 31 29.30 0.78 -3.89
CA GLN A 31 30.58 0.07 -4.05
C GLN A 31 31.78 0.78 -3.41
N THR A 32 31.65 2.07 -3.06
CA THR A 32 32.73 2.83 -2.41
C THR A 32 32.72 2.74 -0.88
N VAL A 33 31.68 2.19 -0.29
CA VAL A 33 31.64 1.94 1.16
C VAL A 33 32.06 0.49 1.39
N SER A 34 33.34 0.28 1.62
CA SER A 34 33.82 -1.01 2.15
C SER A 34 33.49 -1.05 3.65
N PRO A 35 32.57 -1.93 4.09
CA PRO A 35 32.27 -2.06 5.52
C PRO A 35 33.37 -2.77 6.31
N GLY A 36 34.51 -3.08 5.70
CA GLY A 36 35.58 -3.86 6.31
C GLY A 36 35.21 -5.33 6.54
N LEU A 37 34.13 -5.80 5.93
CA LEU A 37 33.65 -7.17 6.03
C LEU A 37 34.16 -7.99 4.84
N GLU A 38 34.58 -9.23 5.11
CA GLU A 38 34.94 -10.19 4.08
C GLU A 38 33.69 -10.69 3.37
N GLN A 39 33.72 -10.76 2.04
CA GLN A 39 32.64 -11.36 1.26
C GLN A 39 32.75 -12.88 1.36
N ILE A 40 31.82 -13.50 2.08
CA ILE A 40 31.81 -14.96 2.30
C ILE A 40 30.98 -15.72 1.23
N GLY A 41 30.28 -15.01 0.33
CA GLY A 41 29.49 -15.63 -0.74
C GLY A 41 28.63 -14.63 -1.51
N GLN A 42 27.87 -15.16 -2.43
CA GLN A 42 26.83 -14.45 -3.17
C GLN A 42 25.48 -15.14 -2.99
N VAL A 43 24.42 -14.38 -2.83
CA VAL A 43 23.05 -14.90 -2.88
C VAL A 43 22.65 -15.02 -4.36
N ALA A 44 22.34 -16.24 -4.80
CA ALA A 44 21.76 -16.45 -6.12
C ALA A 44 20.30 -16.01 -6.12
N THR A 45 19.88 -15.26 -7.14
CA THR A 45 18.46 -14.99 -7.37
C THR A 45 17.74 -16.27 -7.79
N ALA A 46 16.49 -16.40 -7.38
CA ALA A 46 15.62 -17.48 -7.81
C ALA A 46 14.23 -16.92 -8.14
N SER A 47 13.65 -17.38 -9.24
CA SER A 47 12.30 -16.97 -9.58
C SER A 47 11.30 -17.53 -8.57
N SER A 48 10.45 -16.66 -8.04
CA SER A 48 9.37 -17.08 -7.15
C SER A 48 8.43 -18.11 -7.78
N ARG A 49 8.30 -18.11 -9.12
CA ARG A 49 7.49 -19.09 -9.87
C ARG A 49 8.09 -20.50 -9.90
N GLU A 50 9.40 -20.59 -9.73
CA GLU A 50 10.15 -21.86 -9.87
C GLU A 50 10.31 -22.58 -8.52
N LEU A 51 10.04 -21.87 -7.41
CA LEU A 51 10.20 -22.43 -6.07
C LEU A 51 8.92 -23.14 -5.62
N ALA A 52 9.02 -24.41 -5.29
CA ALA A 52 7.87 -25.21 -4.88
C ALA A 52 7.23 -24.75 -3.55
N ASN A 53 8.04 -24.26 -2.61
CA ASN A 53 7.57 -23.81 -1.29
C ASN A 53 8.44 -22.67 -0.74
N PRO A 54 8.37 -21.47 -1.32
CA PRO A 54 9.14 -20.35 -0.81
C PRO A 54 8.60 -19.91 0.56
N ARG A 55 9.49 -19.84 1.55
CA ARG A 55 9.13 -19.54 2.95
C ARG A 55 9.31 -18.07 3.32
N TRP A 56 9.95 -17.30 2.46
CA TRP A 56 10.19 -15.88 2.68
C TRP A 56 9.02 -15.06 2.18
N SER A 57 8.82 -13.93 2.80
CA SER A 57 7.88 -12.91 2.35
C SER A 57 8.55 -11.53 2.35
N VAL A 58 7.97 -10.61 1.61
CA VAL A 58 8.45 -9.23 1.50
C VAL A 58 7.31 -8.25 1.69
N GLY A 59 7.61 -7.06 2.26
CA GLY A 59 6.68 -5.94 2.30
C GLY A 59 6.75 -5.12 1.01
N CYS A 60 5.61 -4.96 0.34
CA CYS A 60 5.41 -4.01 -0.77
C CYS A 60 4.71 -2.76 -0.23
N GLU A 61 5.40 -2.09 0.71
CA GLU A 61 4.87 -0.97 1.47
C GLU A 61 4.84 0.33 0.66
N CYS A 62 4.10 1.30 1.17
CA CYS A 62 4.08 2.68 0.68
C CYS A 62 3.43 2.92 -0.69
N LEU A 63 2.84 1.91 -1.32
CA LEU A 63 2.06 2.06 -2.54
C LEU A 63 0.78 2.88 -2.29
N ASP A 64 0.13 2.64 -1.15
CA ASP A 64 -1.07 3.35 -0.69
C ASP A 64 -0.86 4.86 -0.50
N ARG A 65 0.38 5.28 -0.25
CA ARG A 65 0.79 6.68 -0.03
C ARG A 65 1.57 7.27 -1.20
N GLU A 66 1.69 6.55 -2.31
CA GLU A 66 2.37 6.97 -3.54
C GLU A 66 3.87 7.29 -3.35
N TYR A 67 4.51 6.70 -2.32
CA TYR A 67 5.97 6.81 -2.11
C TYR A 67 6.76 5.77 -2.89
N ALA A 68 6.08 4.77 -3.44
CA ALA A 68 6.64 3.73 -4.27
C ALA A 68 5.74 3.48 -5.48
N ASP A 69 6.35 3.03 -6.58
CA ASP A 69 5.66 2.61 -7.79
C ASP A 69 5.90 1.10 -7.99
N PHE A 70 4.81 0.33 -8.03
CA PHE A 70 4.88 -1.11 -8.17
C PHE A 70 5.53 -1.53 -9.49
N SER A 71 5.23 -0.83 -10.60
CA SER A 71 5.80 -1.14 -11.91
C SER A 71 7.33 -1.07 -11.93
N ALA A 72 7.90 -0.16 -11.13
CA ALA A 72 9.34 0.04 -11.05
C ALA A 72 10.09 -1.12 -10.40
N TYR A 73 9.48 -1.82 -9.43
CA TYR A 73 10.15 -2.91 -8.72
C TYR A 73 9.54 -4.31 -8.96
N LYS A 74 8.40 -4.40 -9.63
CA LYS A 74 7.75 -5.67 -9.99
C LYS A 74 8.71 -6.74 -10.55
N PRO A 75 9.61 -6.43 -11.52
CA PRO A 75 10.53 -7.43 -12.05
C PRO A 75 11.46 -8.01 -10.97
N TYR A 76 11.95 -7.17 -10.10
CA TYR A 76 12.90 -7.56 -9.06
C TYR A 76 12.26 -8.40 -7.95
N VAL A 77 11.02 -8.09 -7.58
CA VAL A 77 10.29 -8.87 -6.55
C VAL A 77 10.15 -10.32 -6.97
N GLY A 78 9.88 -10.57 -8.27
CA GLY A 78 9.79 -11.93 -8.81
C GLY A 78 11.08 -12.73 -8.71
N GLU A 79 12.24 -12.06 -8.67
CA GLU A 79 13.56 -12.69 -8.60
C GLU A 79 14.04 -12.94 -7.17
N LEU A 80 13.30 -12.48 -6.15
CA LEU A 80 13.68 -12.66 -4.74
C LEU A 80 13.42 -14.07 -4.21
N GLY A 81 12.67 -14.91 -4.94
CA GLY A 81 12.29 -16.24 -4.47
C GLY A 81 11.35 -16.21 -3.26
N VAL A 82 10.53 -15.18 -3.13
CA VAL A 82 9.56 -15.04 -2.04
C VAL A 82 8.23 -15.69 -2.38
N GLY A 83 7.54 -16.28 -1.38
CA GLY A 83 6.25 -16.93 -1.57
C GLY A 83 5.06 -16.02 -1.33
N ALA A 84 5.28 -14.92 -0.62
CA ALA A 84 4.20 -13.99 -0.30
C ALA A 84 4.70 -12.55 -0.23
N ALA A 85 3.79 -11.61 -0.42
CA ALA A 85 4.05 -10.18 -0.29
C ALA A 85 2.91 -9.46 0.41
N ARG A 86 3.27 -8.55 1.32
CA ARG A 86 2.35 -7.69 2.05
C ARG A 86 2.06 -6.44 1.25
N ILE A 87 0.78 -6.08 1.12
CA ILE A 87 0.34 -4.84 0.48
C ILE A 87 -0.56 -4.08 1.46
N GLN A 88 -0.39 -2.78 1.60
CA GLN A 88 -1.34 -1.91 2.29
C GLN A 88 -2.43 -1.47 1.33
N SER A 89 -3.70 -1.65 1.71
CA SER A 89 -4.85 -1.46 0.80
C SER A 89 -5.20 0.00 0.51
N GLY A 90 -4.77 0.93 1.37
CA GLY A 90 -4.92 2.37 1.16
C GLY A 90 -6.35 2.87 0.98
N TRP A 91 -7.20 2.78 2.02
CA TRP A 91 -8.58 3.24 1.93
C TRP A 91 -8.72 4.64 1.33
N ALA A 92 -7.92 5.60 1.78
CA ALA A 92 -7.98 6.98 1.28
C ALA A 92 -7.58 7.12 -0.19
N ARG A 93 -6.73 6.22 -0.71
CA ARG A 93 -6.36 6.20 -2.13
C ARG A 93 -7.43 5.52 -2.97
N CYS A 94 -8.06 4.47 -2.43
CA CYS A 94 -9.12 3.74 -3.11
C CYS A 94 -10.47 4.45 -3.11
N GLU A 95 -10.74 5.34 -2.14
CA GLU A 95 -12.02 6.05 -2.02
C GLU A 95 -11.76 7.54 -1.77
N GLN A 96 -11.48 8.30 -2.83
CA GLN A 96 -11.25 9.74 -2.78
C GLN A 96 -12.56 10.54 -2.69
N GLU A 97 -13.66 9.94 -3.15
CA GLU A 97 -15.03 10.43 -3.00
C GLU A 97 -15.88 9.36 -2.35
N LYS A 98 -16.73 9.76 -1.40
CA LYS A 98 -17.58 8.83 -0.63
C LYS A 98 -18.39 7.90 -1.53
N GLY A 99 -18.17 6.60 -1.36
CA GLY A 99 -18.87 5.54 -2.09
C GLY A 99 -18.35 5.29 -3.52
N LYS A 100 -17.32 6.00 -3.97
CA LYS A 100 -16.69 5.76 -5.26
C LYS A 100 -15.32 5.12 -5.07
N TYR A 101 -15.18 3.88 -5.52
CA TYR A 101 -13.97 3.10 -5.33
C TYR A 101 -13.16 3.01 -6.62
N GLU A 102 -11.86 3.36 -6.51
CA GLU A 102 -10.86 3.31 -7.57
C GLU A 102 -9.76 2.32 -7.17
N PHE A 103 -9.77 1.11 -7.75
CA PHE A 103 -8.84 0.04 -7.37
C PHE A 103 -7.72 -0.20 -8.39
N GLY A 104 -7.61 0.58 -9.47
CA GLY A 104 -6.68 0.31 -10.57
C GLY A 104 -5.24 0.10 -10.15
N TRP A 105 -4.70 0.95 -9.27
CA TRP A 105 -3.35 0.83 -8.74
C TRP A 105 -3.16 -0.42 -7.86
N LEU A 106 -4.22 -0.81 -7.12
CA LEU A 106 -4.18 -1.98 -6.24
C LEU A 106 -4.35 -3.28 -7.05
N ASP A 107 -5.13 -3.23 -8.13
CA ASP A 107 -5.21 -4.33 -9.10
C ASP A 107 -3.85 -4.63 -9.71
N GLU A 108 -3.13 -3.59 -10.16
CA GLU A 108 -1.79 -3.74 -10.71
C GLU A 108 -0.84 -4.44 -9.74
N ALA A 109 -0.87 -4.06 -8.45
CA ALA A 109 -0.03 -4.68 -7.43
C ALA A 109 -0.45 -6.14 -7.15
N VAL A 110 -1.75 -6.40 -6.94
CA VAL A 110 -2.25 -7.75 -6.65
C VAL A 110 -2.01 -8.70 -7.81
N ASP A 111 -2.40 -8.29 -9.02
CA ASP A 111 -2.28 -9.16 -10.19
C ASP A 111 -0.82 -9.31 -10.62
N GLY A 112 -0.03 -8.24 -10.52
CA GLY A 112 1.39 -8.28 -10.82
C GLY A 112 2.21 -9.18 -9.88
N LEU A 113 1.88 -9.24 -8.59
CA LEU A 113 2.49 -10.20 -7.66
C LEU A 113 2.10 -11.64 -8.03
N ARG A 114 0.81 -11.88 -8.29
CA ARG A 114 0.31 -13.20 -8.70
C ARG A 114 0.94 -13.68 -10.01
N GLU A 115 1.13 -12.79 -10.97
CA GLU A 115 1.88 -13.08 -12.20
C GLU A 115 3.32 -13.54 -11.93
N GLN A 116 3.93 -13.06 -10.86
CA GLN A 116 5.26 -13.48 -10.42
C GLN A 116 5.26 -14.74 -9.55
N GLY A 117 4.10 -15.39 -9.35
CA GLY A 117 3.97 -16.57 -8.48
C GLY A 117 3.99 -16.23 -7.00
N ILE A 118 3.77 -14.96 -6.64
CA ILE A 118 3.81 -14.46 -5.26
C ILE A 118 2.39 -14.28 -4.76
N ARG A 119 2.08 -14.84 -3.59
CA ARG A 119 0.77 -14.72 -2.95
C ARG A 119 0.68 -13.39 -2.20
N PRO A 120 -0.23 -12.48 -2.61
CA PRO A 120 -0.43 -11.25 -1.87
C PRO A 120 -1.23 -11.49 -0.60
N TRP A 121 -0.84 -10.88 0.54
CA TRP A 121 -1.75 -10.63 1.65
C TRP A 121 -1.95 -9.15 1.84
N MET A 122 -3.15 -8.76 2.28
CA MET A 122 -3.56 -7.37 2.29
C MET A 122 -3.74 -6.84 3.70
N CYS A 123 -2.96 -5.82 4.05
CA CYS A 123 -3.17 -5.03 5.25
C CYS A 123 -4.23 -3.96 4.97
N LEU A 124 -5.39 -4.10 5.58
CA LEU A 124 -6.47 -3.11 5.53
C LEU A 124 -6.11 -1.93 6.45
N ALA A 125 -5.69 -0.83 5.89
CA ALA A 125 -5.23 0.40 6.57
C ALA A 125 -5.28 1.58 5.59
N TYR A 126 -5.28 2.79 6.01
CA TYR A 126 -5.52 3.39 7.31
C TYR A 126 -6.93 3.98 7.36
N GLY A 127 -7.12 5.15 8.03
CA GLY A 127 -8.36 5.91 7.92
C GLY A 127 -8.49 6.65 6.58
N ASN A 128 -9.66 7.32 6.40
CA ASN A 128 -9.91 8.09 5.19
C ASN A 128 -10.38 9.51 5.56
N PRO A 129 -9.66 10.57 5.09
CA PRO A 129 -10.00 11.96 5.37
C PRO A 129 -11.39 12.40 4.93
N VAL A 130 -11.96 11.80 3.90
CA VAL A 130 -13.35 12.12 3.47
C VAL A 130 -14.39 11.75 4.52
N TYR A 131 -14.00 10.92 5.50
CA TYR A 131 -14.80 10.57 6.68
C TYR A 131 -14.26 11.20 7.98
N GLY A 132 -13.23 12.06 7.88
CA GLY A 132 -12.61 12.71 9.03
C GLY A 132 -11.52 11.89 9.74
N ALA A 133 -11.18 10.71 9.22
CA ALA A 133 -10.14 9.85 9.77
C ALA A 133 -8.77 10.08 9.11
N GLN A 134 -7.69 10.00 9.89
CA GLN A 134 -6.33 10.19 9.38
C GLN A 134 -5.87 9.01 8.50
N LYS A 135 -5.12 9.29 7.43
CA LYS A 135 -4.66 8.30 6.44
C LYS A 135 -3.20 7.87 6.57
N SER A 136 -2.51 8.26 7.63
CA SER A 136 -1.06 8.07 7.78
C SER A 136 -0.69 6.98 8.78
N LEU A 137 0.55 6.52 8.70
CA LEU A 137 1.17 5.65 9.70
C LEU A 137 1.02 6.26 11.11
N GLY A 138 0.65 5.44 12.08
CA GLY A 138 0.40 5.88 13.44
C GLY A 138 -0.88 6.71 13.61
N SER A 139 -1.80 6.68 12.65
CA SER A 139 -3.14 7.26 12.82
C SER A 139 -3.89 6.58 13.97
N ARG A 140 -4.70 7.36 14.68
CA ARG A 140 -5.63 6.78 15.66
C ARG A 140 -6.73 6.00 14.95
N ILE A 141 -7.13 4.90 15.55
CA ILE A 141 -8.28 4.13 15.11
C ILE A 141 -9.53 4.94 15.40
N PHE A 142 -10.41 5.06 14.44
CA PHE A 142 -11.68 5.76 14.55
C PHE A 142 -12.69 4.90 15.34
N THR A 143 -13.56 5.57 16.11
CA THR A 143 -14.54 4.91 16.98
C THR A 143 -15.96 5.39 16.73
N ASP A 144 -16.13 6.41 15.89
CA ASP A 144 -17.46 6.89 15.56
C ASP A 144 -18.18 5.93 14.60
N GLU A 145 -19.43 5.65 14.88
CA GLU A 145 -20.22 4.64 14.16
C GLU A 145 -20.34 4.93 12.66
N LYS A 146 -20.39 6.21 12.29
CA LYS A 146 -20.49 6.61 10.89
C LYS A 146 -19.25 6.26 10.09
N THR A 147 -18.07 6.46 10.66
CA THR A 147 -16.79 6.09 10.06
C THR A 147 -16.59 4.58 10.07
N LEU A 148 -16.99 3.87 11.13
CA LEU A 148 -16.96 2.42 11.20
C LEU A 148 -17.83 1.77 10.12
N GLN A 149 -19.04 2.26 9.90
CA GLN A 149 -19.91 1.77 8.82
C GLN A 149 -19.33 2.06 7.43
N ALA A 150 -18.66 3.19 7.24
CA ALA A 150 -17.97 3.51 5.99
C ALA A 150 -16.79 2.56 5.75
N TRP A 151 -16.03 2.25 6.80
CA TRP A 151 -14.97 1.25 6.79
C TRP A 151 -15.49 -0.14 6.39
N GLU A 152 -16.57 -0.61 7.00
CA GLU A 152 -17.19 -1.90 6.65
C GLU A 152 -17.61 -1.97 5.18
N ARG A 153 -18.15 -0.88 4.62
CA ARG A 153 -18.47 -0.81 3.19
C ARG A 153 -17.22 -0.90 2.32
N TYR A 154 -16.17 -0.17 2.67
CA TYR A 154 -14.88 -0.23 1.99
C TYR A 154 -14.28 -1.65 2.05
N VAL A 155 -14.18 -2.22 3.24
CA VAL A 155 -13.66 -3.59 3.44
C VAL A 155 -14.46 -4.60 2.62
N THR A 156 -15.79 -4.49 2.62
CA THR A 156 -16.66 -5.36 1.81
C THR A 156 -16.37 -5.20 0.31
N ALA A 157 -16.16 -3.97 -0.17
CA ALA A 157 -15.84 -3.71 -1.57
C ALA A 157 -14.49 -4.30 -1.98
N VAL A 158 -13.47 -4.10 -1.15
CA VAL A 158 -12.11 -4.67 -1.36
C VAL A 158 -12.17 -6.20 -1.32
N ALA A 159 -12.83 -6.79 -0.32
CA ALA A 159 -12.94 -8.24 -0.20
C ALA A 159 -13.65 -8.86 -1.41
N ARG A 160 -14.74 -8.26 -1.89
CA ARG A 160 -15.44 -8.70 -3.11
C ARG A 160 -14.56 -8.62 -4.35
N ARG A 161 -13.83 -7.52 -4.51
CA ARG A 161 -12.97 -7.33 -5.66
C ARG A 161 -11.85 -8.36 -5.73
N TYR A 162 -11.24 -8.69 -4.60
CA TYR A 162 -10.08 -9.59 -4.55
C TYR A 162 -10.40 -11.02 -4.12
N LYS A 163 -11.66 -11.39 -4.01
CA LYS A 163 -12.06 -12.78 -3.74
C LYS A 163 -11.41 -13.73 -4.75
N GLY A 164 -10.78 -14.79 -4.26
CA GLY A 164 -10.02 -15.76 -5.07
C GLY A 164 -8.63 -15.27 -5.52
N ARG A 165 -8.27 -14.01 -5.25
CA ARG A 165 -6.93 -13.45 -5.51
C ARG A 165 -6.15 -13.14 -4.23
N VAL A 166 -6.84 -12.77 -3.17
CA VAL A 166 -6.32 -12.53 -1.82
C VAL A 166 -7.13 -13.35 -0.84
N SER A 167 -6.46 -14.12 0.01
CA SER A 167 -7.08 -14.97 1.04
C SER A 167 -6.70 -14.58 2.46
N GLU A 168 -5.71 -13.73 2.63
CA GLU A 168 -5.17 -13.30 3.93
C GLU A 168 -5.34 -11.80 4.08
N TRP A 169 -5.99 -11.40 5.18
CA TRP A 169 -6.39 -10.02 5.44
C TRP A 169 -5.89 -9.61 6.82
N GLU A 170 -4.93 -8.72 6.84
CA GLU A 170 -4.40 -8.12 8.06
C GLU A 170 -5.21 -6.87 8.39
N VAL A 171 -5.59 -6.72 9.66
CA VAL A 171 -6.39 -5.58 10.09
C VAL A 171 -5.52 -4.56 10.78
N TRP A 172 -5.41 -3.39 10.16
CA TRP A 172 -4.60 -2.27 10.58
C TRP A 172 -3.10 -2.55 10.54
N ASN A 173 -2.31 -1.48 10.71
CA ASN A 173 -0.86 -1.56 10.83
C ASN A 173 -0.44 -0.93 12.15
N GLU A 174 0.29 -1.66 12.98
CA GLU A 174 0.84 -1.19 14.23
C GLU A 174 -0.18 -0.50 15.15
N PRO A 175 -1.27 -1.19 15.55
CA PRO A 175 -2.34 -0.59 16.35
C PRO A 175 -1.87 -0.11 17.73
N ASN A 176 -0.69 -0.54 18.18
CA ASN A 176 -0.06 -0.19 19.44
C ASN A 176 0.71 1.14 19.43
N LEU A 177 0.98 1.74 18.27
CA LEU A 177 1.81 2.96 18.19
C LEU A 177 1.24 4.18 18.96
N ARG A 178 -0.05 4.20 19.24
CA ARG A 178 -0.70 5.27 19.97
C ARG A 178 -1.04 4.91 21.43
N GLY A 179 -0.46 3.82 21.93
CA GLY A 179 -0.60 3.39 23.31
C GLY A 179 -1.78 2.43 23.55
N ALA A 180 -1.88 1.97 24.80
CA ALA A 180 -2.87 0.97 25.21
C ALA A 180 -4.32 1.47 25.16
N ASP A 181 -4.56 2.78 25.10
CA ASP A 181 -5.87 3.40 24.98
C ASP A 181 -6.56 3.08 23.65
N GLN A 182 -5.83 2.56 22.67
CA GLN A 182 -6.38 2.12 21.38
C GLN A 182 -6.87 0.66 21.39
N SER A 183 -6.64 -0.10 22.44
CA SER A 183 -6.91 -1.55 22.46
C SER A 183 -8.37 -1.90 22.23
N ALA A 184 -9.30 -1.17 22.86
CA ALA A 184 -10.74 -1.39 22.68
C ALA A 184 -11.21 -1.00 21.27
N ALA A 185 -10.74 0.14 20.76
CA ALA A 185 -11.03 0.59 19.39
C ALA A 185 -10.50 -0.40 18.36
N TYR A 186 -9.31 -0.93 18.58
CA TYR A 186 -8.73 -1.94 17.71
C TYR A 186 -9.51 -3.26 17.73
N ALA A 187 -9.91 -3.73 18.92
CA ALA A 187 -10.69 -4.95 19.04
C ALA A 187 -12.03 -4.84 18.29
N GLU A 188 -12.73 -3.71 18.42
CA GLU A 188 -13.97 -3.45 17.68
C GLU A 188 -13.72 -3.43 16.15
N LEU A 189 -12.70 -2.70 15.70
CA LEU A 189 -12.33 -2.62 14.29
C LEU A 189 -12.00 -4.03 13.74
N LEU A 190 -11.24 -4.81 14.49
CA LEU A 190 -10.86 -6.18 14.10
C LEU A 190 -12.09 -7.08 13.92
N ILE A 191 -13.01 -7.06 14.88
CA ILE A 191 -14.25 -7.86 14.84
C ILE A 191 -15.08 -7.46 13.61
N ARG A 192 -15.39 -6.19 13.46
CA ARG A 192 -16.19 -5.68 12.33
C ARG A 192 -15.56 -5.99 10.98
N THR A 193 -14.24 -5.84 10.89
CA THR A 193 -13.48 -6.15 9.66
C THR A 193 -13.55 -7.64 9.36
N ALA A 194 -13.33 -8.50 10.36
CA ALA A 194 -13.41 -9.96 10.22
C ALA A 194 -14.79 -10.40 9.74
N GLU A 195 -15.84 -9.85 10.31
CA GLU A 195 -17.22 -10.14 9.90
C GLU A 195 -17.49 -9.68 8.46
N ALA A 196 -17.07 -8.46 8.09
CA ALA A 196 -17.25 -7.92 6.75
C ALA A 196 -16.55 -8.78 5.68
N VAL A 197 -15.30 -9.17 5.93
CA VAL A 197 -14.53 -10.04 5.02
C VAL A 197 -15.17 -11.43 4.93
N ARG A 198 -15.51 -12.07 6.07
CA ARG A 198 -16.06 -13.43 6.10
C ARG A 198 -17.47 -13.54 5.51
N LYS A 199 -18.25 -12.48 5.51
CA LYS A 199 -19.52 -12.41 4.76
C LYS A 199 -19.31 -12.52 3.24
N VAL A 200 -18.15 -12.12 2.74
CA VAL A 200 -17.79 -12.22 1.31
C VAL A 200 -17.07 -13.52 1.02
N ASP A 201 -16.12 -13.89 1.87
CA ASP A 201 -15.31 -15.09 1.76
C ASP A 201 -15.15 -15.75 3.13
N SER A 202 -15.94 -16.82 3.37
CA SER A 202 -15.95 -17.53 4.65
C SER A 202 -14.64 -18.27 4.96
N GLY A 203 -13.82 -18.53 3.94
CA GLY A 203 -12.51 -19.17 4.07
C GLY A 203 -11.36 -18.19 4.31
N ALA A 204 -11.64 -16.88 4.35
CA ALA A 204 -10.61 -15.86 4.53
C ALA A 204 -9.89 -15.98 5.88
N VAL A 205 -8.57 -15.87 5.84
CA VAL A 205 -7.71 -15.78 7.02
C VAL A 205 -7.62 -14.33 7.47
N ILE A 206 -7.96 -14.09 8.74
CA ILE A 206 -7.87 -12.76 9.34
C ILE A 206 -6.67 -12.71 10.25
N ILE A 207 -5.78 -11.74 10.01
CA ILE A 207 -4.55 -11.50 10.76
C ILE A 207 -4.77 -10.27 11.63
N GLY A 208 -4.63 -10.43 12.93
CA GLY A 208 -4.64 -9.34 13.89
C GLY A 208 -3.24 -9.04 14.41
N PHE A 209 -3.07 -7.86 15.03
CA PHE A 209 -1.84 -7.46 15.72
C PHE A 209 -0.57 -7.47 14.85
N GLY A 210 -0.70 -7.14 13.57
CA GLY A 210 0.44 -6.98 12.67
C GLY A 210 1.41 -5.91 13.18
N ARG A 211 2.71 -6.25 13.19
CA ARG A 211 3.83 -5.37 13.51
C ARG A 211 4.75 -5.24 12.31
#